data_baec9095a4793a6674825f06cff63ada
#
_entry.id   baec9095a4793a6674825f06cff63ada
#
_cell.length_a   1.000
_cell.length_b   1.000
_cell.length_c   1.000
_cell.angle_alpha   90.00
_cell.angle_beta   90.00
_cell.angle_gamma   90.00
#
_symmetry.space_group_name_H-M   'P 1'
#
loop_
_entity.id
_entity.type
_entity.pdbx_description
1 polymer ?
#
loop_
_entity_poly.entity_id
_entity_poly.type
_entity_poly.pdbx_seq_one_letter_code
_entity_poly.pdbx_strand_id
1 'polypeptide(L)'
;MQRKQVWISLISIVMVLSLLGCNSAGSGQGASGGEGGKQLRQLMQFDRFEPNSDPVAVYLKEKTGYSVKYEMLPAENADEKLNLLMANKESYDIMKLASAQYYQLVSSGALEPLDDLIEKYGTNMKQVIGPDSWNGARYDGKIYAIPETGGGGTSSNALVVRQDWLDELGLKMPTNLDELVTVLKTFKEKKNVIPLTGGKIPVHPDIASVFGLTTAWLERDGKIIHAVEAPEMKEYLKFMNTLYKEGLIDSEWGINTADKSIEKMASGKAAMYSPGWWIAPNLENALAKNFPDAKLAIVPVLKDKSGKARVGTPGNTINYYIAIPKFAKNKEEAVKWLDMKFDKDIFKGIAIGEEGVHHKFENGSYSPILPKFADERTNASSFLTGVDEKNYPIYWQARLKKNPIVENYFNTFQKNAEGLLIADPLGSAPPMPDISKNVQRLNKYQEDTFINYISGTESLDNYDQFLAEWHAQGGADMVKAANDWYAKR
;
A
#
# COMPACT_ATOMS: atom_id res chain seq x y z
N MET A 1 35.99 -53.31 -5.50
CA MET A 1 37.45 -53.16 -5.77
C MET A 1 37.85 -51.71 -5.59
N GLN A 2 38.78 -51.50 -4.63
CA GLN A 2 39.71 -50.39 -4.42
C GLN A 2 39.10 -48.97 -4.23
N ARG A 3 39.00 -48.42 -2.99
CA ARG A 3 40.00 -47.96 -2.01
C ARG A 3 41.05 -46.97 -2.60
N LYS A 4 41.01 -45.72 -2.06
CA LYS A 4 42.12 -44.88 -1.51
C LYS A 4 41.50 -43.54 -1.11
N GLN A 5 41.26 -43.18 0.12
CA GLN A 5 42.05 -42.81 1.29
C GLN A 5 43.10 -41.70 1.05
N VAL A 6 42.86 -40.62 1.81
CA VAL A 6 43.77 -39.83 2.69
C VAL A 6 44.70 -38.81 1.99
N TRP A 7 44.60 -37.51 2.46
CA TRP A 7 45.61 -36.93 3.33
C TRP A 7 45.14 -35.60 3.97
N ILE A 8 45.27 -35.55 5.28
CA ILE A 8 45.18 -34.45 6.22
C ILE A 8 46.51 -33.68 6.17
N SER A 9 46.49 -32.37 6.27
CA SER A 9 47.60 -31.60 6.80
C SER A 9 47.14 -30.36 7.53
N LEU A 10 47.25 -30.41 8.86
CA LEU A 10 47.32 -29.28 9.77
C LEU A 10 48.58 -28.44 9.48
N ILE A 11 48.46 -27.12 9.55
CA ILE A 11 49.57 -26.26 9.98
C ILE A 11 48.97 -25.19 10.90
N SER A 12 49.27 -25.37 12.19
CA SER A 12 49.18 -24.34 13.23
C SER A 12 50.52 -23.60 13.27
N ILE A 13 50.54 -22.29 13.25
CA ILE A 13 51.68 -21.51 13.72
C ILE A 13 51.16 -20.32 14.54
N VAL A 14 51.65 -20.36 15.75
CA VAL A 14 51.58 -19.39 16.87
C VAL A 14 52.72 -18.38 16.65
N MET A 15 52.54 -17.13 16.99
CA MET A 15 53.49 -16.23 17.64
C MET A 15 52.86 -14.83 17.78
N VAL A 16 52.60 -14.43 19.00
CA VAL A 16 53.35 -13.82 20.10
C VAL A 16 53.44 -12.31 20.05
N LEU A 17 53.04 -11.78 21.17
CA LEU A 17 53.01 -10.39 21.65
C LEU A 17 54.28 -9.55 21.37
N SER A 18 54.02 -8.26 21.21
CA SER A 18 54.90 -7.23 21.78
C SER A 18 54.08 -6.04 22.25
N LEU A 19 54.00 -5.90 23.55
CA LEU A 19 53.69 -4.68 24.33
C LEU A 19 54.95 -3.83 24.48
N LEU A 20 54.84 -2.55 24.26
CA LEU A 20 55.62 -1.45 24.88
C LEU A 20 54.98 -0.17 24.31
N GLY A 21 54.30 0.62 24.93
CA GLY A 21 54.38 1.46 26.09
C GLY A 21 55.23 2.72 25.86
N CYS A 22 54.56 3.88 25.64
CA CYS A 22 55.08 5.14 26.16
C CYS A 22 53.97 6.19 26.28
N ASN A 23 53.84 6.62 27.47
CA ASN A 23 53.00 7.69 27.99
C ASN A 23 53.65 9.05 27.66
N SER A 24 52.90 10.02 27.17
CA SER A 24 53.17 11.44 27.50
C SER A 24 51.90 12.28 27.34
N ALA A 25 51.56 12.91 28.43
CA ALA A 25 50.50 13.88 28.58
C ALA A 25 50.77 15.13 27.74
N GLY A 26 49.73 15.66 27.12
CA GLY A 26 49.73 16.95 26.45
C GLY A 26 48.31 17.47 26.34
N SER A 27 47.95 18.36 27.26
CA SER A 27 46.72 19.12 27.25
C SER A 27 46.60 19.98 25.99
N GLY A 28 45.51 19.80 25.25
CA GLY A 28 45.15 20.64 24.14
C GLY A 28 43.65 20.58 23.89
N GLN A 29 42.89 21.48 24.51
CA GLN A 29 41.54 21.79 24.10
C GLN A 29 41.58 22.29 22.65
N GLY A 30 41.11 21.44 21.76
CA GLY A 30 40.77 21.79 20.39
C GLY A 30 39.36 21.29 20.12
N ALA A 31 38.40 22.17 20.28
CA ALA A 31 37.06 21.95 19.79
C ALA A 31 37.11 21.88 18.25
N SER A 32 37.31 20.68 17.68
CA SER A 32 37.02 20.44 16.29
C SER A 32 35.52 20.18 16.19
N GLY A 33 34.75 21.21 15.86
CA GLY A 33 33.41 21.11 15.34
C GLY A 33 33.46 20.31 14.04
N GLY A 34 33.44 18.98 14.14
CA GLY A 34 33.17 18.12 13.02
C GLY A 34 31.69 18.26 12.70
N GLU A 35 31.36 18.62 11.46
CA GLU A 35 30.06 18.52 10.86
C GLU A 35 29.61 17.04 10.81
N GLY A 36 29.39 16.46 11.96
CA GLY A 36 28.67 15.18 12.09
C GLY A 36 27.19 15.49 12.08
N GLY A 37 26.59 15.62 10.90
CA GLY A 37 25.14 15.75 10.77
C GLY A 37 24.45 14.67 11.59
N LYS A 38 23.35 15.03 12.26
CA LYS A 38 22.55 14.11 13.06
C LYS A 38 22.13 12.93 12.19
N GLN A 39 22.44 11.70 12.63
CA GLN A 39 22.17 10.49 11.87
C GLN A 39 20.89 9.82 12.36
N LEU A 40 20.00 9.47 11.43
CA LEU A 40 18.78 8.70 11.69
C LEU A 40 18.70 7.49 10.77
N ARG A 41 17.95 6.45 11.17
CA ARG A 41 17.61 5.30 10.34
C ARG A 41 16.09 5.21 10.18
N GLN A 42 15.62 5.14 8.94
CA GLN A 42 14.21 4.98 8.62
C GLN A 42 13.95 3.68 7.87
N LEU A 43 13.00 2.88 8.37
CA LEU A 43 12.44 1.76 7.65
C LEU A 43 11.26 2.23 6.81
N MET A 44 11.30 1.94 5.51
CA MET A 44 10.28 2.28 4.51
C MET A 44 9.52 1.03 4.04
N GLN A 45 8.38 1.23 3.44
CA GLN A 45 7.73 0.19 2.65
C GLN A 45 8.52 -0.08 1.36
N PHE A 46 8.32 -1.26 0.78
CA PHE A 46 8.95 -1.61 -0.49
C PHE A 46 8.57 -0.66 -1.62
N ASP A 47 9.57 -0.30 -2.42
CA ASP A 47 9.38 0.36 -3.71
C ASP A 47 10.56 0.00 -4.65
N ARG A 48 10.47 0.34 -5.94
CA ARG A 48 11.41 -0.11 -6.97
C ARG A 48 12.45 0.94 -7.32
N PHE A 49 13.17 1.44 -6.29
CA PHE A 49 14.28 2.39 -6.47
C PHE A 49 15.28 2.26 -5.32
N GLU A 50 16.47 2.87 -5.46
CA GLU A 50 17.46 2.98 -4.39
C GLU A 50 17.26 4.27 -3.59
N PRO A 51 16.75 4.21 -2.34
CA PRO A 51 16.32 5.41 -1.63
C PRO A 51 17.47 6.32 -1.17
N ASN A 52 18.67 5.78 -0.90
CA ASN A 52 19.75 6.57 -0.32
C ASN A 52 20.45 7.49 -1.33
N SER A 53 20.33 7.19 -2.63
CA SER A 53 20.85 8.02 -3.73
C SER A 53 19.74 8.80 -4.46
N ASP A 54 18.50 8.69 -4.04
CA ASP A 54 17.38 9.39 -4.66
C ASP A 54 17.51 10.93 -4.48
N PRO A 55 17.23 11.74 -5.51
CA PRO A 55 17.28 13.20 -5.43
C PRO A 55 16.46 13.80 -4.29
N VAL A 56 15.36 13.15 -3.87
CA VAL A 56 14.56 13.61 -2.72
C VAL A 56 15.29 13.38 -1.40
N ALA A 57 16.03 12.27 -1.25
CA ALA A 57 16.86 12.04 -0.07
C ALA A 57 17.98 13.06 0.03
N VAL A 58 18.63 13.40 -1.10
CA VAL A 58 19.66 14.46 -1.18
C VAL A 58 19.06 15.79 -0.80
N TYR A 59 17.91 16.17 -1.38
CA TYR A 59 17.18 17.39 -1.05
C TYR A 59 16.86 17.49 0.45
N LEU A 60 16.33 16.42 1.04
CA LEU A 60 16.01 16.37 2.47
C LEU A 60 17.25 16.58 3.34
N LYS A 61 18.37 15.94 3.00
CA LYS A 61 19.63 16.13 3.72
C LYS A 61 20.12 17.60 3.67
N GLU A 62 20.05 18.23 2.51
CA GLU A 62 20.44 19.61 2.31
C GLU A 62 19.54 20.60 3.08
N LYS A 63 18.22 20.39 3.03
CA LYS A 63 17.27 21.32 3.67
C LYS A 63 17.15 21.13 5.17
N THR A 64 17.36 19.92 5.69
CA THR A 64 17.17 19.61 7.11
C THR A 64 18.46 19.48 7.90
N GLY A 65 19.61 19.27 7.23
CA GLY A 65 20.89 18.99 7.88
C GLY A 65 21.00 17.60 8.51
N TYR A 66 19.98 16.75 8.38
CA TYR A 66 19.98 15.38 8.87
C TYR A 66 20.48 14.40 7.79
N SER A 67 21.33 13.47 8.19
CA SER A 67 21.72 12.32 7.38
C SER A 67 20.83 11.13 7.75
N VAL A 68 19.92 10.74 6.86
CA VAL A 68 19.01 9.63 7.10
C VAL A 68 19.41 8.45 6.24
N LYS A 69 19.61 7.28 6.87
CA LYS A 69 19.77 6.00 6.18
C LYS A 69 18.42 5.36 6.00
N TYR A 70 18.03 5.19 4.75
CA TYR A 70 16.78 4.55 4.36
C TYR A 70 17.00 3.07 4.09
N GLU A 71 16.12 2.23 4.62
CA GLU A 71 16.08 0.79 4.35
C GLU A 71 14.62 0.40 4.05
N MET A 72 14.42 -0.53 3.11
CA MET A 72 13.07 -0.95 2.71
C MET A 72 12.73 -2.34 3.23
N LEU A 73 11.48 -2.55 3.59
CA LEU A 73 10.92 -3.89 3.73
C LEU A 73 10.97 -4.60 2.36
N PRO A 74 11.07 -5.93 2.31
CA PRO A 74 11.02 -6.66 1.05
C PRO A 74 9.63 -6.61 0.42
N ALA A 75 9.54 -6.84 -0.89
CA ALA A 75 8.28 -6.92 -1.63
C ALA A 75 7.37 -8.07 -1.15
N GLU A 76 8.00 -9.17 -0.72
CA GLU A 76 7.33 -10.37 -0.23
C GLU A 76 7.72 -10.62 1.22
N ASN A 77 6.80 -11.17 2.01
CA ASN A 77 7.01 -11.47 3.44
C ASN A 77 7.45 -10.23 4.26
N ALA A 78 6.89 -9.06 3.94
CA ALA A 78 7.20 -7.80 4.61
C ALA A 78 6.88 -7.85 6.12
N ASP A 79 5.76 -8.47 6.49
CA ASP A 79 5.30 -8.56 7.88
C ASP A 79 6.18 -9.50 8.70
N GLU A 80 6.59 -10.64 8.15
CA GLU A 80 7.54 -11.57 8.79
C GLU A 80 8.89 -10.89 9.01
N LYS A 81 9.37 -10.13 8.00
CA LYS A 81 10.60 -9.37 8.13
C LYS A 81 10.49 -8.29 9.20
N LEU A 82 9.38 -7.54 9.23
CA LEU A 82 9.13 -6.52 10.24
C LEU A 82 9.11 -7.13 11.63
N ASN A 83 8.40 -8.24 11.82
CA ASN A 83 8.33 -8.94 13.10
C ASN A 83 9.73 -9.39 13.58
N LEU A 84 10.57 -9.89 12.69
CA LEU A 84 11.95 -10.26 13.00
C LEU A 84 12.79 -9.04 13.41
N LEU A 85 12.68 -7.92 12.69
CA LEU A 85 13.38 -6.68 13.04
C LEU A 85 12.98 -6.16 14.42
N MET A 86 11.68 -6.22 14.75
CA MET A 86 11.15 -5.80 16.05
C MET A 86 11.59 -6.74 17.18
N ALA A 87 11.56 -8.06 16.96
CA ALA A 87 12.03 -9.06 17.94
C ALA A 87 13.52 -8.88 18.26
N ASN A 88 14.33 -8.59 17.26
CA ASN A 88 15.76 -8.34 17.40
C ASN A 88 16.08 -6.93 17.93
N LYS A 89 15.07 -6.07 18.11
CA LYS A 89 15.23 -4.66 18.51
C LYS A 89 16.22 -3.92 17.62
N GLU A 90 16.09 -4.14 16.27
CA GLU A 90 16.90 -3.46 15.29
C GLU A 90 16.77 -1.94 15.44
N SER A 91 17.90 -1.23 15.39
CA SER A 91 17.99 0.18 15.76
C SER A 91 17.46 1.10 14.66
N TYR A 92 16.16 1.08 14.41
CA TYR A 92 15.47 2.11 13.62
C TYR A 92 14.98 3.24 14.53
N ASP A 93 15.03 4.46 14.00
CA ASP A 93 14.49 5.64 14.67
C ASP A 93 13.07 5.95 14.20
N ILE A 94 12.75 5.59 12.95
CA ILE A 94 11.47 5.87 12.29
C ILE A 94 11.06 4.65 11.48
N MET A 95 9.77 4.32 11.50
CA MET A 95 9.17 3.26 10.69
C MET A 95 7.93 3.78 9.95
N LYS A 96 7.86 3.56 8.64
CA LYS A 96 6.66 3.78 7.82
C LYS A 96 5.89 2.47 7.74
N LEU A 97 4.73 2.40 8.38
CA LEU A 97 3.96 1.18 8.60
C LEU A 97 2.63 1.20 7.84
N ALA A 98 2.27 0.09 7.23
CA ALA A 98 0.91 -0.13 6.75
C ALA A 98 -0.05 -0.30 7.95
N SER A 99 -1.37 -0.14 7.73
CA SER A 99 -2.35 -0.15 8.83
C SER A 99 -2.31 -1.42 9.69
N ALA A 100 -2.24 -2.61 9.07
CA ALA A 100 -2.18 -3.87 9.81
C ALA A 100 -0.90 -3.98 10.66
N GLN A 101 0.24 -3.55 10.12
CA GLN A 101 1.54 -3.51 10.81
C GLN A 101 1.49 -2.55 12.01
N TYR A 102 0.93 -1.35 11.81
CA TYR A 102 0.76 -0.38 12.88
C TYR A 102 -0.12 -0.94 14.00
N TYR A 103 -1.28 -1.51 13.66
CA TYR A 103 -2.21 -2.05 14.65
C TYR A 103 -1.60 -3.17 15.47
N GLN A 104 -0.86 -4.06 14.84
CA GLN A 104 -0.14 -5.13 15.52
C GLN A 104 0.91 -4.58 16.50
N LEU A 105 1.74 -3.64 16.04
CA LEU A 105 2.84 -3.12 16.85
C LEU A 105 2.35 -2.23 18.00
N VAL A 106 1.32 -1.41 17.77
CA VAL A 106 0.76 -0.56 18.83
C VAL A 106 0.07 -1.39 19.91
N SER A 107 -0.69 -2.42 19.52
CA SER A 107 -1.38 -3.30 20.47
C SER A 107 -0.42 -4.14 21.31
N SER A 108 0.74 -4.51 20.77
CA SER A 108 1.81 -5.21 21.49
C SER A 108 2.67 -4.29 22.39
N GLY A 109 2.41 -2.97 22.38
CA GLY A 109 3.20 -2.00 23.15
C GLY A 109 4.63 -1.79 22.63
N ALA A 110 4.88 -2.08 21.35
CA ALA A 110 6.19 -1.99 20.70
C ALA A 110 6.55 -0.58 20.23
N LEU A 111 5.57 0.35 20.20
CA LEU A 111 5.73 1.72 19.71
C LEU A 111 5.82 2.73 20.87
N GLU A 112 6.45 3.85 20.60
CA GLU A 112 6.56 4.99 21.53
C GLU A 112 5.30 5.86 21.45
N PRO A 113 4.68 6.28 22.58
CA PRO A 113 3.68 7.33 22.57
C PRO A 113 4.30 8.67 22.23
N LEU A 114 3.71 9.42 21.31
CA LEU A 114 4.29 10.61 20.71
C LEU A 114 3.71 11.93 21.23
N ASP A 115 2.68 11.90 22.10
CA ASP A 115 1.97 13.13 22.54
C ASP A 115 2.94 14.21 23.06
N ASP A 116 3.81 13.88 24.03
CA ASP A 116 4.77 14.82 24.61
C ASP A 116 5.80 15.32 23.59
N LEU A 117 6.27 14.43 22.71
CA LEU A 117 7.24 14.77 21.68
C LEU A 117 6.64 15.67 20.60
N ILE A 118 5.41 15.41 20.19
CA ILE A 118 4.66 16.24 19.25
C ILE A 118 4.34 17.59 19.87
N GLU A 119 3.93 17.61 21.14
CA GLU A 119 3.67 18.89 21.84
C GLU A 119 4.92 19.77 21.88
N LYS A 120 6.07 19.17 22.16
CA LYS A 120 7.33 19.88 22.29
C LYS A 120 7.97 20.29 20.96
N TYR A 121 7.88 19.43 19.94
CA TYR A 121 8.65 19.58 18.70
C TYR A 121 7.79 19.61 17.42
N GLY A 122 6.48 19.30 17.49
CA GLY A 122 5.60 19.15 16.34
C GLY A 122 4.88 20.42 15.90
N THR A 123 5.58 21.56 15.84
CA THR A 123 4.96 22.86 15.56
C THR A 123 4.34 22.93 14.15
N ASN A 124 5.03 22.42 13.14
CA ASN A 124 4.57 22.48 11.75
C ASN A 124 3.48 21.43 11.50
N MET A 125 3.69 20.17 11.91
CA MET A 125 2.74 19.09 11.67
C MET A 125 1.38 19.34 12.33
N LYS A 126 1.34 19.96 13.52
CA LYS A 126 0.08 20.33 14.19
C LYS A 126 -0.76 21.36 13.41
N GLN A 127 -0.15 22.16 12.53
CA GLN A 127 -0.84 23.18 11.74
C GLN A 127 -1.50 22.63 10.47
N VAL A 128 -1.01 21.52 9.96
CA VAL A 128 -1.36 21.04 8.62
C VAL A 128 -2.05 19.66 8.61
N ILE A 129 -1.92 18.88 9.67
CA ILE A 129 -2.62 17.61 9.85
C ILE A 129 -3.93 17.86 10.59
N GLY A 130 -5.03 17.40 10.02
CA GLY A 130 -6.38 17.57 10.58
C GLY A 130 -6.66 16.73 11.84
N PRO A 131 -7.63 17.14 12.68
CA PRO A 131 -7.97 16.42 13.90
C PRO A 131 -8.46 14.98 13.66
N ASP A 132 -9.19 14.74 12.57
CA ASP A 132 -9.66 13.38 12.22
C ASP A 132 -8.51 12.45 11.90
N SER A 133 -7.48 12.95 11.20
CA SER A 133 -6.27 12.20 10.88
C SER A 133 -5.48 11.85 12.14
N TRP A 134 -5.34 12.81 13.06
CA TRP A 134 -4.74 12.55 14.38
C TRP A 134 -5.53 11.51 15.18
N ASN A 135 -6.86 11.56 15.14
CA ASN A 135 -7.71 10.57 15.82
C ASN A 135 -7.48 9.15 15.27
N GLY A 136 -7.32 9.02 13.96
CA GLY A 136 -7.00 7.74 13.31
C GLY A 136 -5.65 7.15 13.72
N ALA A 137 -4.72 7.95 14.26
CA ALA A 137 -3.42 7.51 14.74
C ALA A 137 -3.35 7.33 16.27
N ARG A 138 -4.49 7.46 16.99
CA ARG A 138 -4.57 7.22 18.43
C ARG A 138 -4.85 5.77 18.74
N TYR A 139 -4.23 5.28 19.79
CA TYR A 139 -4.52 4.00 20.41
C TYR A 139 -4.59 4.18 21.92
N ASP A 140 -5.66 3.72 22.55
CA ASP A 140 -5.92 3.91 23.99
C ASP A 140 -5.72 5.38 24.45
N GLY A 141 -6.25 6.32 23.67
CA GLY A 141 -6.22 7.76 23.95
C GLY A 141 -4.92 8.48 23.63
N LYS A 142 -3.82 7.78 23.29
CA LYS A 142 -2.51 8.37 22.97
C LYS A 142 -2.19 8.27 21.48
N ILE A 143 -1.39 9.22 20.98
CA ILE A 143 -0.87 9.21 19.61
C ILE A 143 0.38 8.34 19.56
N TYR A 144 0.43 7.35 18.64
CA TYR A 144 1.60 6.49 18.45
C TYR A 144 2.23 6.59 17.05
N ALA A 145 1.63 7.38 16.18
CA ALA A 145 2.16 7.62 14.85
C ALA A 145 1.78 9.00 14.33
N ILE A 146 2.54 9.53 13.37
CA ILE A 146 2.14 10.64 12.52
C ILE A 146 1.36 10.03 11.35
N PRO A 147 0.11 10.46 11.09
CA PRO A 147 -0.68 9.91 10.00
C PRO A 147 -0.22 10.46 8.65
N GLU A 148 -0.03 9.57 7.68
CA GLU A 148 0.16 9.94 6.27
C GLU A 148 -1.12 9.65 5.50
N THR A 149 -1.89 10.71 5.26
CA THR A 149 -3.18 10.60 4.57
C THR A 149 -3.02 10.62 3.04
N GLY A 150 -3.93 9.98 2.33
CA GLY A 150 -3.88 9.80 0.89
C GLY A 150 -4.88 10.63 0.09
N GLY A 151 -5.34 11.75 0.60
CA GLY A 151 -6.29 12.59 -0.13
C GLY A 151 -7.69 11.98 -0.34
N GLY A 152 -8.04 10.92 0.38
CA GLY A 152 -9.38 10.34 0.60
C GLY A 152 -10.29 10.11 -0.62
N GLY A 153 -11.20 9.14 -0.50
CA GLY A 153 -12.38 9.02 -1.37
C GLY A 153 -12.13 8.90 -2.89
N THR A 154 -11.03 8.26 -3.31
CA THR A 154 -10.73 8.07 -4.74
C THR A 154 -10.88 6.62 -5.16
N SER A 155 -11.32 6.37 -6.39
CA SER A 155 -11.26 5.05 -7.01
C SER A 155 -9.81 4.73 -7.39
N SER A 156 -9.28 3.64 -6.86
CA SER A 156 -7.88 3.25 -7.04
C SER A 156 -7.66 2.30 -8.20
N ASN A 157 -8.64 1.45 -8.51
CA ASN A 157 -8.59 0.38 -9.50
C ASN A 157 -9.83 0.40 -10.38
N ALA A 158 -9.71 -0.13 -11.58
CA ALA A 158 -10.84 -0.48 -12.45
C ALA A 158 -10.44 -1.58 -13.42
N LEU A 159 -11.40 -2.38 -13.86
CA LEU A 159 -11.21 -3.36 -14.93
C LEU A 159 -10.78 -2.66 -16.23
N VAL A 160 -9.74 -3.16 -16.84
CA VAL A 160 -9.21 -2.75 -18.15
C VAL A 160 -9.30 -3.92 -19.10
N VAL A 161 -9.76 -3.66 -20.33
CA VAL A 161 -10.00 -4.68 -21.35
C VAL A 161 -9.27 -4.34 -22.66
N ARG A 162 -8.87 -5.34 -23.41
CA ARG A 162 -8.42 -5.23 -24.81
C ARG A 162 -9.61 -4.76 -25.67
N GLN A 163 -9.71 -3.45 -25.87
CA GLN A 163 -10.75 -2.82 -26.69
C GLN A 163 -10.69 -3.29 -28.15
N ASP A 164 -9.49 -3.39 -28.68
CA ASP A 164 -9.26 -3.88 -30.04
C ASP A 164 -9.83 -5.31 -30.26
N TRP A 165 -9.80 -6.15 -29.23
CA TRP A 165 -10.41 -7.48 -29.30
C TRP A 165 -11.93 -7.46 -29.15
N LEU A 166 -12.49 -6.53 -28.35
CA LEU A 166 -13.93 -6.31 -28.32
C LEU A 166 -14.43 -5.89 -29.72
N ASP A 167 -13.75 -4.91 -30.33
CA ASP A 167 -14.10 -4.38 -31.65
C ASP A 167 -14.02 -5.48 -32.74
N GLU A 168 -12.93 -6.27 -32.76
CA GLU A 168 -12.71 -7.38 -33.71
C GLU A 168 -13.80 -8.45 -33.61
N LEU A 169 -14.24 -8.76 -32.39
CA LEU A 169 -15.25 -9.80 -32.14
C LEU A 169 -16.69 -9.28 -32.14
N GLY A 170 -16.89 -7.98 -32.39
CA GLY A 170 -18.21 -7.34 -32.39
C GLY A 170 -18.88 -7.33 -31.01
N LEU A 171 -18.08 -7.40 -29.91
CA LEU A 171 -18.57 -7.39 -28.55
C LEU A 171 -18.79 -5.97 -28.04
N LYS A 172 -19.82 -5.79 -27.22
CA LYS A 172 -20.03 -4.53 -26.50
C LYS A 172 -19.25 -4.51 -25.21
N MET A 173 -18.91 -3.31 -24.74
CA MET A 173 -18.34 -3.07 -23.42
C MET A 173 -19.32 -3.60 -22.34
N PRO A 174 -18.90 -4.49 -21.42
CA PRO A 174 -19.78 -5.03 -20.40
C PRO A 174 -20.15 -3.97 -19.36
N THR A 175 -21.40 -3.99 -18.90
CA THR A 175 -21.96 -3.08 -17.89
C THR A 175 -22.53 -3.80 -16.66
N ASN A 176 -22.61 -5.13 -16.72
CA ASN A 176 -23.07 -6.01 -15.65
C ASN A 176 -22.35 -7.38 -15.72
N LEU A 177 -22.58 -8.25 -14.73
CA LEU A 177 -21.88 -9.54 -14.65
C LEU A 177 -22.23 -10.50 -15.80
N ASP A 178 -23.48 -10.52 -16.27
CA ASP A 178 -23.88 -11.44 -17.35
C ASP A 178 -23.18 -11.07 -18.66
N GLU A 179 -23.09 -9.78 -18.95
CA GLU A 179 -22.35 -9.27 -20.10
C GLU A 179 -20.84 -9.52 -19.94
N LEU A 180 -20.30 -9.33 -18.73
CA LEU A 180 -18.89 -9.63 -18.43
C LEU A 180 -18.60 -11.11 -18.70
N VAL A 181 -19.41 -12.04 -18.18
CA VAL A 181 -19.24 -13.49 -18.42
C VAL A 181 -19.29 -13.82 -19.90
N THR A 182 -20.19 -13.18 -20.66
CA THR A 182 -20.30 -13.36 -22.12
C THR A 182 -19.00 -12.94 -22.82
N VAL A 183 -18.44 -11.78 -22.44
CA VAL A 183 -17.16 -11.29 -22.97
C VAL A 183 -16.02 -12.27 -22.62
N LEU A 184 -15.93 -12.69 -21.35
CA LEU A 184 -14.89 -13.62 -20.91
C LEU A 184 -14.95 -14.97 -21.65
N LYS A 185 -16.14 -15.55 -21.82
CA LYS A 185 -16.34 -16.79 -22.60
C LYS A 185 -15.90 -16.61 -24.05
N THR A 186 -16.29 -15.51 -24.67
CA THR A 186 -15.93 -15.25 -26.06
C THR A 186 -14.42 -15.07 -26.24
N PHE A 187 -13.73 -14.37 -25.32
CA PHE A 187 -12.28 -14.27 -25.35
C PHE A 187 -11.61 -15.63 -25.21
N LYS A 188 -12.07 -16.47 -24.27
CA LYS A 188 -11.56 -17.84 -24.13
C LYS A 188 -11.71 -18.64 -25.41
N GLU A 189 -12.89 -18.63 -26.00
CA GLU A 189 -13.22 -19.46 -27.17
C GLU A 189 -12.58 -18.95 -28.46
N LYS A 190 -12.58 -17.64 -28.69
CA LYS A 190 -12.17 -17.04 -29.96
C LYS A 190 -10.71 -16.61 -30.01
N LYS A 191 -10.13 -16.24 -28.86
CA LYS A 191 -8.72 -15.79 -28.76
C LYS A 191 -7.82 -16.85 -28.13
N ASN A 192 -8.37 -17.86 -27.48
CA ASN A 192 -7.62 -18.89 -26.74
C ASN A 192 -6.65 -18.28 -25.72
N VAL A 193 -7.12 -17.31 -24.93
CA VAL A 193 -6.36 -16.58 -23.94
C VAL A 193 -6.96 -16.73 -22.55
N ILE A 194 -6.27 -16.28 -21.53
CA ILE A 194 -6.80 -16.07 -20.17
C ILE A 194 -7.78 -14.90 -20.24
N PRO A 195 -9.08 -15.09 -20.03
CA PRO A 195 -10.02 -13.98 -20.17
C PRO A 195 -9.79 -12.84 -19.18
N LEU A 196 -9.62 -13.19 -17.88
CA LEU A 196 -9.35 -12.24 -16.79
C LEU A 196 -8.15 -12.74 -15.98
N THR A 197 -7.07 -11.96 -15.95
CA THR A 197 -5.94 -12.18 -15.05
C THR A 197 -5.99 -11.21 -13.87
N GLY A 198 -5.27 -11.50 -12.81
CA GLY A 198 -5.16 -10.65 -11.62
C GLY A 198 -4.17 -11.20 -10.62
N GLY A 199 -3.85 -10.41 -9.61
CA GLY A 199 -3.03 -10.82 -8.48
C GLY A 199 -3.85 -11.60 -7.44
N LYS A 200 -3.18 -12.00 -6.37
CA LYS A 200 -3.74 -12.73 -5.22
C LYS A 200 -4.71 -11.84 -4.41
N ILE A 201 -5.87 -11.56 -4.97
CA ILE A 201 -6.94 -10.77 -4.33
C ILE A 201 -8.23 -11.57 -4.36
N PRO A 202 -8.53 -12.38 -3.30
CA PRO A 202 -9.72 -13.25 -3.28
C PRO A 202 -11.04 -12.47 -3.37
N VAL A 203 -11.08 -11.24 -2.84
CA VAL A 203 -12.24 -10.34 -2.98
C VAL A 203 -11.90 -9.29 -4.04
N HIS A 204 -12.23 -9.59 -5.29
CA HIS A 204 -11.95 -8.71 -6.43
C HIS A 204 -12.89 -7.49 -6.39
N PRO A 205 -12.37 -6.25 -6.19
CA PRO A 205 -13.19 -5.09 -5.86
C PRO A 205 -14.26 -4.77 -6.91
N ASP A 206 -13.92 -4.84 -8.22
CA ASP A 206 -14.86 -4.52 -9.29
C ASP A 206 -16.01 -5.54 -9.41
N ILE A 207 -15.77 -6.81 -9.04
CA ILE A 207 -16.79 -7.87 -9.09
C ILE A 207 -17.55 -7.92 -7.76
N ALA A 208 -16.84 -7.86 -6.62
CA ALA A 208 -17.45 -7.95 -5.29
C ALA A 208 -18.43 -6.78 -5.02
N SER A 209 -18.14 -5.59 -5.56
CA SER A 209 -19.01 -4.41 -5.44
C SER A 209 -20.40 -4.62 -6.03
N VAL A 210 -20.55 -5.49 -7.05
CA VAL A 210 -21.84 -5.85 -7.64
C VAL A 210 -22.71 -6.63 -6.66
N PHE A 211 -22.08 -7.39 -5.76
CA PHE A 211 -22.75 -8.11 -4.66
C PHE A 211 -22.99 -7.21 -3.43
N GLY A 212 -22.57 -5.94 -3.47
CA GLY A 212 -22.67 -5.03 -2.33
C GLY A 212 -21.53 -5.17 -1.32
N LEU A 213 -20.48 -5.94 -1.65
CA LEU A 213 -19.27 -6.15 -0.86
C LEU A 213 -18.24 -5.08 -1.25
N THR A 214 -18.47 -3.84 -0.79
CA THR A 214 -17.70 -2.67 -1.21
C THR A 214 -16.42 -2.48 -0.41
N THR A 215 -16.45 -2.83 0.89
CA THR A 215 -15.35 -2.65 1.84
C THR A 215 -15.28 -3.84 2.80
N ALA A 216 -14.26 -3.88 3.65
CA ALA A 216 -14.12 -4.92 4.67
C ALA A 216 -15.24 -4.86 5.73
N TRP A 217 -15.69 -3.67 6.04
CA TRP A 217 -16.79 -3.41 6.97
C TRP A 217 -17.99 -2.85 6.22
N LEU A 218 -19.17 -3.31 6.56
CA LEU A 218 -20.43 -2.93 5.92
C LEU A 218 -21.42 -2.46 6.96
N GLU A 219 -22.17 -1.40 6.66
CA GLU A 219 -23.34 -1.04 7.45
C GLU A 219 -24.56 -1.79 6.91
N ARG A 220 -25.25 -2.48 7.80
CA ARG A 220 -26.51 -3.19 7.52
C ARG A 220 -27.49 -2.99 8.67
N ASP A 221 -28.65 -2.41 8.39
CA ASP A 221 -29.73 -2.21 9.36
C ASP A 221 -29.27 -1.51 10.65
N GLY A 222 -28.42 -0.49 10.51
CA GLY A 222 -27.89 0.30 11.65
C GLY A 222 -26.83 -0.42 12.48
N LYS A 223 -26.24 -1.51 11.95
CA LYS A 223 -25.13 -2.25 12.56
C LYS A 223 -23.96 -2.36 11.60
N ILE A 224 -22.79 -2.50 12.18
CA ILE A 224 -21.57 -2.83 11.43
C ILE A 224 -21.38 -4.33 11.44
N ILE A 225 -21.22 -4.92 10.25
CA ILE A 225 -20.83 -6.31 10.06
C ILE A 225 -19.50 -6.36 9.29
N HIS A 226 -18.72 -7.39 9.50
CA HIS A 226 -17.59 -7.67 8.61
C HIS A 226 -18.10 -8.31 7.31
N ALA A 227 -17.47 -8.04 6.17
CA ALA A 227 -17.92 -8.54 4.87
C ALA A 227 -18.03 -10.07 4.80
N VAL A 228 -17.25 -10.82 5.61
CA VAL A 228 -17.37 -12.28 5.71
C VAL A 228 -18.70 -12.74 6.33
N GLU A 229 -19.39 -11.90 7.10
CA GLU A 229 -20.68 -12.24 7.70
C GLU A 229 -21.85 -11.96 6.74
N ALA A 230 -21.59 -11.20 5.66
CA ALA A 230 -22.63 -10.86 4.70
C ALA A 230 -23.04 -12.10 3.88
N PRO A 231 -24.34 -12.42 3.78
CA PRO A 231 -24.82 -13.55 2.96
C PRO A 231 -24.32 -13.49 1.52
N GLU A 232 -24.16 -12.29 0.99
CA GLU A 232 -23.68 -12.01 -0.36
C GLU A 232 -22.23 -12.50 -0.58
N MET A 233 -21.44 -12.70 0.48
CA MET A 233 -20.07 -13.23 0.35
C MET A 233 -20.07 -14.67 -0.16
N LYS A 234 -20.98 -15.51 0.33
CA LYS A 234 -21.12 -16.89 -0.16
C LYS A 234 -21.54 -16.91 -1.63
N GLU A 235 -22.43 -16.01 -2.04
CA GLU A 235 -22.86 -15.86 -3.44
C GLU A 235 -21.71 -15.38 -4.33
N TYR A 236 -20.95 -14.41 -3.87
CA TYR A 236 -19.75 -13.93 -4.56
C TYR A 236 -18.71 -15.04 -4.75
N LEU A 237 -18.38 -15.78 -3.70
CA LEU A 237 -17.41 -16.88 -3.76
C LEU A 237 -17.87 -17.99 -4.70
N LYS A 238 -19.17 -18.31 -4.72
CA LYS A 238 -19.76 -19.26 -5.67
C LYS A 238 -19.62 -18.76 -7.12
N PHE A 239 -19.84 -17.48 -7.35
CA PHE A 239 -19.66 -16.88 -8.66
C PHE A 239 -18.18 -16.97 -9.10
N MET A 240 -17.23 -16.60 -8.24
CA MET A 240 -15.80 -16.68 -8.54
C MET A 240 -15.32 -18.13 -8.77
N ASN A 241 -15.83 -19.09 -7.98
CA ASN A 241 -15.57 -20.52 -8.19
C ASN A 241 -16.08 -20.98 -9.56
N THR A 242 -17.24 -20.50 -10.01
CA THR A 242 -17.76 -20.79 -11.35
C THR A 242 -16.84 -20.24 -12.42
N LEU A 243 -16.40 -18.99 -12.30
CA LEU A 243 -15.45 -18.41 -13.25
C LEU A 243 -14.13 -19.18 -13.28
N TYR A 244 -13.64 -19.63 -12.13
CA TYR A 244 -12.42 -20.43 -12.05
C TYR A 244 -12.58 -21.80 -12.71
N LYS A 245 -13.63 -22.54 -12.39
CA LYS A 245 -13.94 -23.86 -12.97
C LYS A 245 -14.15 -23.81 -14.48
N GLU A 246 -14.79 -22.75 -14.96
CA GLU A 246 -14.96 -22.52 -16.38
C GLU A 246 -13.69 -21.99 -17.08
N GLY A 247 -12.59 -21.76 -16.34
CA GLY A 247 -11.34 -21.20 -16.85
C GLY A 247 -11.50 -19.78 -17.43
N LEU A 248 -12.38 -18.99 -16.83
CA LEU A 248 -12.64 -17.59 -17.20
C LEU A 248 -11.75 -16.60 -16.41
N ILE A 249 -11.17 -17.05 -15.31
CA ILE A 249 -10.11 -16.35 -14.61
C ILE A 249 -8.81 -17.17 -14.64
N ASP A 250 -7.72 -16.50 -14.49
CA ASP A 250 -6.37 -17.06 -14.52
C ASP A 250 -6.22 -18.20 -13.49
N SER A 251 -5.79 -19.38 -13.92
CA SER A 251 -5.59 -20.51 -13.01
C SER A 251 -4.49 -20.26 -11.95
N GLU A 252 -3.57 -19.33 -12.23
CA GLU A 252 -2.48 -18.95 -11.33
C GLU A 252 -2.79 -17.71 -10.49
N TRP A 253 -4.03 -17.16 -10.55
CA TRP A 253 -4.36 -15.90 -9.87
C TRP A 253 -4.01 -15.89 -8.37
N GLY A 254 -4.13 -17.03 -7.69
CA GLY A 254 -3.83 -17.18 -6.26
C GLY A 254 -2.34 -17.01 -5.90
N ILE A 255 -1.44 -17.00 -6.90
CA ILE A 255 0.00 -16.82 -6.73
C ILE A 255 0.57 -15.74 -7.65
N ASN A 256 -0.25 -15.09 -8.48
CA ASN A 256 0.21 -14.03 -9.35
C ASN A 256 0.54 -12.76 -8.57
N THR A 257 1.58 -12.08 -9.04
CA THR A 257 1.88 -10.70 -8.67
C THR A 257 1.31 -9.72 -9.70
N ALA A 258 1.30 -8.42 -9.40
CA ALA A 258 0.93 -7.38 -10.37
C ALA A 258 1.82 -7.43 -11.63
N ASP A 259 3.13 -7.67 -11.47
CA ASP A 259 4.05 -7.78 -12.60
C ASP A 259 3.75 -8.98 -13.49
N LYS A 260 3.35 -10.12 -12.91
CA LYS A 260 2.92 -11.29 -13.67
C LYS A 260 1.63 -11.02 -14.46
N SER A 261 0.68 -10.31 -13.86
CA SER A 261 -0.55 -9.92 -14.57
C SER A 261 -0.25 -8.97 -15.74
N ILE A 262 0.64 -8.00 -15.55
CA ILE A 262 1.12 -7.11 -16.62
C ILE A 262 1.82 -7.91 -17.72
N GLU A 263 2.71 -8.86 -17.38
CA GLU A 263 3.40 -9.72 -18.35
C GLU A 263 2.41 -10.52 -19.21
N LYS A 264 1.37 -11.10 -18.57
CA LYS A 264 0.33 -11.86 -19.28
C LYS A 264 -0.49 -10.98 -20.24
N MET A 265 -0.86 -9.78 -19.82
CA MET A 265 -1.52 -8.79 -20.70
C MET A 265 -0.59 -8.35 -21.84
N ALA A 266 0.64 -7.97 -21.53
CA ALA A 266 1.63 -7.45 -22.49
C ALA A 266 2.08 -8.51 -23.52
N SER A 267 2.07 -9.78 -23.15
CA SER A 267 2.39 -10.89 -24.07
C SER A 267 1.19 -11.37 -24.90
N GLY A 268 0.00 -10.75 -24.72
CA GLY A 268 -1.24 -11.17 -25.39
C GLY A 268 -1.83 -12.47 -24.85
N LYS A 269 -1.35 -12.95 -23.70
CA LYS A 269 -1.87 -14.16 -23.04
C LYS A 269 -3.14 -13.91 -22.22
N ALA A 270 -3.41 -12.65 -21.86
CA ALA A 270 -4.60 -12.27 -21.10
C ALA A 270 -5.33 -11.09 -21.77
N ALA A 271 -6.67 -11.04 -21.56
CA ALA A 271 -7.56 -10.06 -22.20
C ALA A 271 -7.98 -8.94 -21.28
N MET A 272 -8.13 -9.21 -19.98
CA MET A 272 -8.58 -8.23 -18.98
C MET A 272 -7.74 -8.32 -17.71
N TYR A 273 -7.61 -7.17 -17.04
CA TYR A 273 -6.91 -7.01 -15.75
C TYR A 273 -7.49 -5.80 -15.00
N SER A 274 -7.39 -5.75 -13.67
CA SER A 274 -7.77 -4.59 -12.86
C SER A 274 -6.52 -3.92 -12.24
N PRO A 275 -5.83 -3.04 -12.97
CA PRO A 275 -4.66 -2.33 -12.47
C PRO A 275 -5.07 -1.15 -11.58
N GLY A 276 -4.16 -0.75 -10.67
CA GLY A 276 -4.20 0.60 -10.11
C GLY A 276 -3.79 1.64 -11.16
N TRP A 277 -4.38 2.83 -11.10
CA TRP A 277 -4.07 3.91 -12.05
C TRP A 277 -2.57 4.25 -12.12
N TRP A 278 -1.83 4.07 -11.02
CA TRP A 278 -0.38 4.37 -10.93
C TRP A 278 0.51 3.37 -11.67
N ILE A 279 0.04 2.13 -11.89
CA ILE A 279 0.78 1.11 -12.64
C ILE A 279 0.35 1.00 -14.11
N ALA A 280 -0.67 1.74 -14.53
CA ALA A 280 -1.16 1.74 -15.91
C ALA A 280 -0.07 2.04 -16.96
N PRO A 281 0.92 2.92 -16.73
CA PRO A 281 2.02 3.11 -17.66
C PRO A 281 2.86 1.85 -17.90
N ASN A 282 3.05 1.02 -16.87
CA ASN A 282 3.80 -0.22 -17.02
C ASN A 282 3.06 -1.19 -17.94
N LEU A 283 1.74 -1.27 -17.78
CA LEU A 283 0.88 -2.10 -18.62
C LEU A 283 0.86 -1.61 -20.07
N GLU A 284 0.53 -0.33 -20.30
CA GLU A 284 0.42 0.21 -21.66
C GLU A 284 1.75 0.20 -22.42
N ASN A 285 2.83 0.62 -21.78
CA ASN A 285 4.15 0.62 -22.40
C ASN A 285 4.64 -0.80 -22.71
N ALA A 286 4.38 -1.78 -21.84
CA ALA A 286 4.74 -3.16 -22.09
C ALA A 286 3.90 -3.79 -23.21
N LEU A 287 2.60 -3.48 -23.26
CA LEU A 287 1.70 -3.94 -24.31
C LEU A 287 2.07 -3.35 -25.67
N ALA A 288 2.34 -2.05 -25.75
CA ALA A 288 2.67 -1.35 -26.99
C ALA A 288 3.98 -1.85 -27.63
N LYS A 289 4.93 -2.36 -26.84
CA LYS A 289 6.17 -2.98 -27.39
C LYS A 289 5.89 -4.23 -28.20
N ASN A 290 4.92 -5.03 -27.81
CA ASN A 290 4.58 -6.29 -28.46
C ASN A 290 3.43 -6.13 -29.48
N PHE A 291 2.52 -5.22 -29.21
CA PHE A 291 1.29 -4.97 -30.00
C PHE A 291 1.08 -3.46 -30.15
N PRO A 292 1.76 -2.80 -31.08
CA PRO A 292 1.70 -1.34 -31.23
C PRO A 292 0.29 -0.80 -31.51
N ASP A 293 -0.57 -1.59 -32.16
CA ASP A 293 -1.94 -1.23 -32.50
C ASP A 293 -2.99 -1.64 -31.43
N ALA A 294 -2.54 -2.29 -30.35
CA ALA A 294 -3.43 -2.70 -29.28
C ALA A 294 -4.05 -1.48 -28.58
N LYS A 295 -5.32 -1.61 -28.24
CA LYS A 295 -6.07 -0.58 -27.51
C LYS A 295 -6.61 -1.15 -26.21
N LEU A 296 -6.38 -0.42 -25.13
CA LEU A 296 -7.02 -0.70 -23.84
C LEU A 296 -8.17 0.26 -23.60
N ALA A 297 -9.22 -0.23 -22.95
CA ALA A 297 -10.31 0.59 -22.44
C ALA A 297 -10.64 0.24 -21.01
N ILE A 298 -11.11 1.24 -20.26
CA ILE A 298 -11.55 1.08 -18.88
C ILE A 298 -13.01 0.67 -18.91
N VAL A 299 -13.33 -0.44 -18.26
CA VAL A 299 -14.70 -0.93 -18.11
C VAL A 299 -15.46 -0.01 -17.16
N PRO A 300 -16.69 0.43 -17.49
CA PRO A 300 -17.54 1.16 -16.56
C PRO A 300 -17.79 0.36 -15.28
N VAL A 301 -18.10 1.03 -14.17
CA VAL A 301 -18.48 0.33 -12.94
C VAL A 301 -19.67 -0.58 -13.21
N LEU A 302 -19.50 -1.87 -12.92
CA LEU A 302 -20.52 -2.89 -13.18
C LEU A 302 -21.74 -2.66 -12.29
N LYS A 303 -22.90 -2.88 -12.87
CA LYS A 303 -24.20 -2.74 -12.19
C LYS A 303 -24.70 -4.10 -11.69
N ASP A 304 -25.35 -4.08 -10.55
CA ASP A 304 -26.13 -5.23 -10.07
C ASP A 304 -27.44 -5.40 -10.87
N LYS A 305 -28.20 -6.46 -10.56
CA LYS A 305 -29.48 -6.78 -11.22
C LYS A 305 -30.55 -5.69 -11.03
N SER A 306 -30.41 -4.80 -10.04
CA SER A 306 -31.29 -3.65 -9.83
C SER A 306 -30.85 -2.41 -10.63
N GLY A 307 -29.73 -2.49 -11.34
CA GLY A 307 -29.13 -1.37 -12.08
C GLY A 307 -28.25 -0.45 -11.21
N LYS A 308 -27.99 -0.81 -9.95
CA LYS A 308 -27.17 -0.02 -9.03
C LYS A 308 -25.70 -0.39 -9.20
N ALA A 309 -24.86 0.64 -9.33
CA ALA A 309 -23.40 0.53 -9.30
C ALA A 309 -22.85 1.07 -7.97
N ARG A 310 -21.69 0.53 -7.54
CA ARG A 310 -21.02 0.93 -6.29
C ARG A 310 -19.51 0.79 -6.44
N VAL A 311 -18.78 1.69 -5.79
CA VAL A 311 -17.32 1.61 -5.70
C VAL A 311 -16.93 1.74 -4.23
N GLY A 312 -16.29 0.73 -3.69
CA GLY A 312 -15.77 0.78 -2.33
C GLY A 312 -14.56 1.71 -2.21
N THR A 313 -14.49 2.46 -1.14
CA THR A 313 -13.31 3.25 -0.78
C THR A 313 -13.02 3.07 0.71
N PRO A 314 -11.74 3.02 1.10
CA PRO A 314 -11.38 2.89 2.52
C PRO A 314 -11.84 4.08 3.39
N GLY A 315 -12.44 5.11 2.82
CA GLY A 315 -12.90 6.29 3.56
C GLY A 315 -11.80 7.33 3.75
N ASN A 316 -11.77 7.98 4.91
CA ASN A 316 -10.71 8.94 5.24
C ASN A 316 -9.43 8.15 5.56
N THR A 317 -8.55 8.03 4.59
CA THR A 317 -7.48 7.06 4.63
C THR A 317 -6.18 7.62 5.16
N ILE A 318 -5.76 7.06 6.26
CA ILE A 318 -4.33 7.02 6.58
C ILE A 318 -3.72 5.89 5.73
N ASN A 319 -2.91 6.25 4.76
CA ASN A 319 -2.21 5.29 3.92
C ASN A 319 -1.10 4.60 4.69
N TYR A 320 -0.37 5.39 5.50
CA TYR A 320 0.72 4.90 6.32
C TYR A 320 0.75 5.60 7.68
N TYR A 321 1.28 4.88 8.65
CA TYR A 321 1.53 5.32 10.01
C TYR A 321 3.03 5.47 10.22
N ILE A 322 3.48 6.68 10.52
CA ILE A 322 4.89 6.96 10.75
C ILE A 322 5.15 6.88 12.24
N ALA A 323 5.69 5.76 12.67
CA ALA A 323 5.85 5.41 14.07
C ALA A 323 7.32 5.38 14.50
N ILE A 324 7.54 5.50 15.80
CA ILE A 324 8.85 5.41 16.44
C ILE A 324 8.85 4.15 17.32
N PRO A 325 9.79 3.19 17.12
CA PRO A 325 9.90 2.02 17.98
C PRO A 325 10.22 2.45 19.42
N LYS A 326 9.67 1.75 20.41
CA LYS A 326 9.90 2.06 21.82
C LYS A 326 11.37 2.01 22.22
N PHE A 327 12.17 1.19 21.55
CA PHE A 327 13.61 1.05 21.77
C PHE A 327 14.49 2.00 20.93
N ALA A 328 13.87 2.90 20.10
CA ALA A 328 14.61 3.89 19.33
C ALA A 328 15.46 4.80 20.25
N LYS A 329 16.66 5.12 19.80
CA LYS A 329 17.62 5.91 20.59
C LYS A 329 17.51 7.40 20.36
N ASN A 330 17.07 7.82 19.17
CA ASN A 330 17.07 9.23 18.73
C ASN A 330 15.64 9.79 18.60
N LYS A 331 14.73 9.44 19.52
CA LYS A 331 13.29 9.77 19.44
C LYS A 331 13.01 11.27 19.26
N GLU A 332 13.68 12.13 20.03
CA GLU A 332 13.54 13.58 19.92
C GLU A 332 14.00 14.10 18.55
N GLU A 333 15.17 13.65 18.09
CA GLU A 333 15.70 14.06 16.80
C GLU A 333 14.85 13.52 15.63
N ALA A 334 14.29 12.34 15.79
CA ALA A 334 13.33 11.77 14.82
C ALA A 334 12.10 12.68 14.68
N VAL A 335 11.46 13.09 15.80
CA VAL A 335 10.29 13.98 15.73
C VAL A 335 10.63 15.35 15.19
N LYS A 336 11.78 15.93 15.57
CA LYS A 336 12.25 17.21 15.02
C LYS A 336 12.44 17.15 13.50
N TRP A 337 13.10 16.09 13.02
CA TRP A 337 13.28 15.88 11.57
C TRP A 337 11.95 15.68 10.86
N LEU A 338 11.04 14.90 11.44
CA LEU A 338 9.70 14.70 10.89
C LEU A 338 8.91 16.01 10.80
N ASP A 339 8.99 16.87 11.86
CA ASP A 339 8.32 18.17 11.87
C ASP A 339 8.88 19.14 10.81
N MET A 340 10.21 19.16 10.61
CA MET A 340 10.83 19.99 9.57
C MET A 340 10.29 19.68 8.16
N LYS A 341 9.89 18.43 7.90
CA LYS A 341 9.32 18.04 6.61
C LYS A 341 7.92 18.62 6.35
N PHE A 342 7.25 19.12 7.39
CA PHE A 342 5.97 19.83 7.28
C PHE A 342 6.13 21.35 7.14
N ASP A 343 7.37 21.88 7.23
CA ASP A 343 7.62 23.25 6.77
C ASP A 343 7.11 23.41 5.34
N LYS A 344 6.38 24.49 5.07
CA LYS A 344 5.66 24.70 3.81
C LYS A 344 6.57 24.57 2.57
N ASP A 345 7.77 25.15 2.64
CA ASP A 345 8.69 25.17 1.50
C ASP A 345 9.41 23.83 1.36
N ILE A 346 9.77 23.20 2.49
CA ILE A 346 10.38 21.86 2.48
C ILE A 346 9.36 20.84 1.97
N PHE A 347 8.11 20.88 2.45
CA PHE A 347 7.06 19.95 1.99
C PHE A 347 6.78 20.12 0.50
N LYS A 348 6.61 21.37 0.02
CA LYS A 348 6.44 21.66 -1.42
C LYS A 348 7.61 21.11 -2.24
N GLY A 349 8.84 21.32 -1.76
CA GLY A 349 10.06 20.83 -2.39
C GLY A 349 10.15 19.29 -2.44
N ILE A 350 9.67 18.59 -1.41
CA ILE A 350 9.51 17.13 -1.47
C ILE A 350 8.48 16.78 -2.53
N ALA A 351 7.28 17.35 -2.44
CA ALA A 351 6.13 16.93 -3.24
C ALA A 351 6.29 17.20 -4.74
N ILE A 352 6.78 18.40 -5.10
CA ILE A 352 6.83 18.88 -6.51
C ILE A 352 8.13 19.59 -6.88
N GLY A 353 9.13 19.67 -5.97
CA GLY A 353 10.43 20.28 -6.26
C GLY A 353 10.39 21.81 -6.28
N GLU A 354 11.35 22.41 -6.98
CA GLU A 354 11.59 23.85 -7.06
C GLU A 354 10.83 24.47 -8.25
N GLU A 355 10.27 25.66 -8.03
CA GLU A 355 9.58 26.42 -9.07
C GLU A 355 10.55 26.89 -10.16
N GLY A 356 10.15 26.78 -11.41
CA GLY A 356 11.00 27.09 -12.57
C GLY A 356 12.01 25.99 -12.93
N VAL A 357 12.20 25.00 -12.07
CA VAL A 357 13.09 23.84 -12.29
C VAL A 357 12.26 22.56 -12.49
N HIS A 358 11.45 22.22 -11.50
CA HIS A 358 10.65 21.00 -11.51
C HIS A 358 9.19 21.25 -11.85
N HIS A 359 8.65 22.41 -11.48
CA HIS A 359 7.27 22.76 -11.75
C HIS A 359 7.10 24.24 -12.08
N LYS A 360 5.95 24.55 -12.63
CA LYS A 360 5.44 25.91 -12.84
C LYS A 360 4.01 25.99 -12.33
N PHE A 361 3.61 27.19 -11.90
CA PHE A 361 2.23 27.49 -11.51
C PHE A 361 1.62 28.41 -12.55
N GLU A 362 0.68 27.90 -13.34
CA GLU A 362 0.01 28.63 -14.41
C GLU A 362 -1.48 28.34 -14.38
N ASN A 363 -2.31 29.36 -14.61
CA ASN A 363 -3.78 29.23 -14.67
C ASN A 363 -4.39 28.56 -13.43
N GLY A 364 -3.83 28.84 -12.22
CA GLY A 364 -4.32 28.28 -10.97
C GLY A 364 -3.97 26.81 -10.73
N SER A 365 -3.05 26.22 -11.51
CA SER A 365 -2.67 24.81 -11.43
C SER A 365 -1.16 24.63 -11.51
N TYR A 366 -0.64 23.68 -10.73
CA TYR A 366 0.74 23.22 -10.86
C TYR A 366 0.87 22.24 -12.03
N SER A 367 1.91 22.44 -12.81
CA SER A 367 2.29 21.56 -13.92
C SER A 367 3.78 21.20 -13.82
N PRO A 368 4.17 19.97 -14.13
CA PRO A 368 5.57 19.55 -14.07
C PRO A 368 6.37 20.13 -15.24
N ILE A 369 7.66 20.39 -15.00
CA ILE A 369 8.64 20.69 -16.05
C ILE A 369 9.43 19.42 -16.32
N LEU A 370 9.14 18.81 -17.47
CA LEU A 370 9.78 17.54 -17.88
C LEU A 370 11.06 17.82 -18.67
N PRO A 371 12.07 16.93 -18.65
CA PRO A 371 12.07 15.66 -17.89
C PRO A 371 12.43 15.79 -16.42
N LYS A 372 12.92 16.94 -15.99
CA LYS A 372 13.49 17.17 -14.65
C LYS A 372 12.60 16.72 -13.48
N PHE A 373 11.29 17.01 -13.59
CA PHE A 373 10.32 16.56 -12.58
C PHE A 373 10.26 15.03 -12.52
N ALA A 374 10.23 14.35 -13.66
CA ALA A 374 10.16 12.89 -13.70
C ALA A 374 11.44 12.25 -13.16
N ASP A 375 12.60 12.81 -13.49
CA ASP A 375 13.90 12.29 -13.09
C ASP A 375 14.14 12.44 -11.58
N GLU A 376 13.66 13.51 -10.96
CA GLU A 376 14.04 13.87 -9.58
C GLU A 376 12.90 13.85 -8.57
N ARG A 377 11.64 13.71 -8.99
CA ARG A 377 10.46 13.76 -8.09
C ARG A 377 9.50 12.58 -8.26
N THR A 378 9.82 11.60 -9.11
CA THR A 378 8.98 10.41 -9.30
C THR A 378 8.72 9.69 -7.98
N ASN A 379 9.75 9.47 -7.19
CA ASN A 379 9.68 8.68 -5.95
C ASN A 379 9.30 9.52 -4.71
N ALA A 380 8.96 10.78 -4.87
CA ALA A 380 8.71 11.69 -3.74
C ALA A 380 7.64 11.18 -2.76
N SER A 381 6.62 10.44 -3.22
CA SER A 381 5.58 9.85 -2.37
C SER A 381 6.14 8.85 -1.34
N SER A 382 7.20 8.11 -1.70
CA SER A 382 7.81 7.14 -0.80
C SER A 382 8.53 7.82 0.38
N PHE A 383 8.98 9.07 0.18
CA PHE A 383 9.63 9.89 1.22
C PHE A 383 8.65 10.69 2.09
N LEU A 384 7.35 10.71 1.78
CA LEU A 384 6.37 11.36 2.66
C LEU A 384 6.31 10.64 4.00
N THR A 385 6.16 11.41 5.07
CA THR A 385 6.01 10.94 6.46
C THR A 385 4.87 11.66 7.15
N GLY A 386 3.80 11.85 6.42
CA GLY A 386 2.63 12.66 6.65
C GLY A 386 2.46 13.65 5.51
N VAL A 387 1.34 14.32 5.44
CA VAL A 387 1.05 15.28 4.38
C VAL A 387 0.53 16.60 4.93
N ASP A 388 0.86 17.68 4.23
CA ASP A 388 0.15 18.94 4.38
C ASP A 388 -1.23 18.81 3.74
N GLU A 389 -2.23 18.49 4.55
CA GLU A 389 -3.60 18.18 4.08
C GLU A 389 -4.28 19.35 3.38
N LYS A 390 -3.79 20.59 3.60
CA LYS A 390 -4.32 21.79 2.94
C LYS A 390 -3.75 21.99 1.53
N ASN A 391 -2.46 21.76 1.36
CA ASN A 391 -1.76 22.10 0.11
C ASN A 391 -1.47 20.89 -0.76
N TYR A 392 -1.33 19.69 -0.20
CA TYR A 392 -1.00 18.50 -0.98
C TYR A 392 -1.98 18.18 -2.10
N PRO A 393 -3.32 18.31 -1.93
CA PRO A 393 -4.27 18.11 -3.02
C PRO A 393 -4.01 19.03 -4.22
N ILE A 394 -3.49 20.24 -3.99
CA ILE A 394 -3.14 21.19 -5.06
C ILE A 394 -1.85 20.75 -5.77
N TYR A 395 -0.84 20.30 -4.99
CA TYR A 395 0.42 19.80 -5.55
C TYR A 395 0.24 18.48 -6.32
N TRP A 396 -0.77 17.70 -5.94
CA TRP A 396 -1.09 16.41 -6.57
C TRP A 396 -1.33 16.52 -8.08
N GLN A 397 -1.84 17.66 -8.55
CA GLN A 397 -2.05 17.92 -9.97
C GLN A 397 -0.76 17.80 -10.79
N ALA A 398 0.35 18.37 -10.32
CA ALA A 398 1.64 18.24 -11.01
C ALA A 398 2.14 16.80 -11.04
N ARG A 399 1.84 16.02 -9.99
CA ARG A 399 2.24 14.62 -9.91
C ARG A 399 1.48 13.73 -10.89
N LEU A 400 0.22 13.99 -11.12
CA LEU A 400 -0.58 13.30 -12.14
C LEU A 400 -0.10 13.63 -13.55
N LYS A 401 0.08 14.93 -13.83
CA LYS A 401 0.49 15.45 -15.16
C LYS A 401 1.90 15.06 -15.58
N LYS A 402 2.72 14.47 -14.67
CA LYS A 402 4.06 13.97 -15.02
C LYS A 402 4.03 12.86 -16.07
N ASN A 403 2.92 12.14 -16.16
CA ASN A 403 2.71 11.07 -17.12
C ASN A 403 1.28 11.10 -17.65
N PRO A 404 1.07 11.32 -18.97
CA PRO A 404 -0.27 11.42 -19.56
C PRO A 404 -1.12 10.16 -19.35
N ILE A 405 -0.52 8.98 -19.32
CA ILE A 405 -1.24 7.72 -19.05
C ILE A 405 -1.78 7.72 -17.61
N VAL A 406 -0.94 8.09 -16.63
CA VAL A 406 -1.36 8.20 -15.21
C VAL A 406 -2.53 9.19 -15.08
N GLU A 407 -2.40 10.38 -15.68
CA GLU A 407 -3.44 11.42 -15.63
C GLU A 407 -4.74 10.91 -16.24
N ASN A 408 -4.69 10.29 -17.42
CA ASN A 408 -5.85 9.74 -18.10
C ASN A 408 -6.55 8.66 -17.27
N TYR A 409 -5.80 7.68 -16.75
CA TYR A 409 -6.38 6.61 -15.94
C TYR A 409 -6.97 7.13 -14.63
N PHE A 410 -6.25 7.98 -13.92
CA PHE A 410 -6.77 8.60 -12.70
C PHE A 410 -8.08 9.32 -12.96
N ASN A 411 -8.10 10.26 -13.92
CA ASN A 411 -9.28 11.06 -14.23
C ASN A 411 -10.46 10.19 -14.69
N THR A 412 -10.21 9.14 -15.48
CA THR A 412 -11.26 8.23 -15.96
C THR A 412 -11.81 7.38 -14.81
N PHE A 413 -10.95 6.88 -13.90
CA PHE A 413 -11.40 6.12 -12.72
C PHE A 413 -12.29 6.99 -11.82
N GLN A 414 -11.85 8.24 -11.53
CA GLN A 414 -12.65 9.17 -10.73
C GLN A 414 -14.00 9.49 -11.39
N LYS A 415 -13.99 9.75 -12.69
CA LYS A 415 -15.22 10.03 -13.45
C LYS A 415 -16.17 8.83 -13.44
N ASN A 416 -15.67 7.61 -13.62
CA ASN A 416 -16.48 6.41 -13.58
C ASN A 416 -17.08 6.14 -12.19
N ALA A 417 -16.38 6.55 -11.13
CA ALA A 417 -16.79 6.37 -9.74
C ALA A 417 -17.60 7.56 -9.18
N GLU A 418 -17.80 8.61 -9.96
CA GLU A 418 -18.51 9.82 -9.50
C GLU A 418 -19.93 9.49 -9.03
N GLY A 419 -20.24 9.86 -7.78
CA GLY A 419 -21.52 9.56 -7.13
C GLY A 419 -21.75 8.10 -6.73
N LEU A 420 -20.76 7.21 -6.92
CA LEU A 420 -20.85 5.78 -6.64
C LEU A 420 -20.01 5.34 -5.44
N LEU A 421 -19.21 6.24 -4.87
CA LEU A 421 -18.28 5.92 -3.78
C LEU A 421 -19.04 5.58 -2.49
N ILE A 422 -18.66 4.46 -1.89
CA ILE A 422 -19.13 4.01 -0.57
C ILE A 422 -17.91 3.86 0.32
N ALA A 423 -17.84 4.71 1.34
CA ALA A 423 -16.75 4.67 2.31
C ALA A 423 -16.90 3.47 3.26
N ASP A 424 -15.77 2.90 3.67
CA ASP A 424 -15.75 1.95 4.78
C ASP A 424 -16.27 2.66 6.04
N PRO A 425 -17.30 2.13 6.72
CA PRO A 425 -17.88 2.76 7.89
C PRO A 425 -16.89 2.92 9.06
N LEU A 426 -15.81 2.12 9.08
CA LEU A 426 -14.72 2.27 10.04
C LEU A 426 -13.54 3.11 9.51
N GLY A 427 -13.63 3.67 8.32
CA GLY A 427 -12.51 4.41 7.69
C GLY A 427 -12.00 5.61 8.50
N SER A 428 -12.86 6.22 9.34
CA SER A 428 -12.51 7.30 10.28
C SER A 428 -12.45 6.85 11.75
N ALA A 429 -12.59 5.53 12.00
CA ALA A 429 -12.55 5.01 13.36
C ALA A 429 -11.11 5.05 13.91
N PRO A 430 -10.92 5.34 15.19
CA PRO A 430 -9.62 5.12 15.83
C PRO A 430 -9.29 3.63 15.87
N PRO A 431 -8.00 3.27 15.95
CA PRO A 431 -7.61 1.89 16.18
C PRO A 431 -8.30 1.30 17.42
N MET A 432 -9.01 0.20 17.22
CA MET A 432 -9.70 -0.51 18.30
C MET A 432 -8.87 -1.72 18.72
N PRO A 433 -8.59 -1.93 20.02
CA PRO A 433 -7.71 -3.00 20.51
C PRO A 433 -8.04 -4.38 19.97
N ASP A 434 -9.32 -4.77 19.97
CA ASP A 434 -9.75 -6.09 19.52
C ASP A 434 -9.61 -6.27 17.99
N ILE A 435 -9.82 -5.20 17.21
CA ILE A 435 -9.56 -5.21 15.77
C ILE A 435 -8.04 -5.27 15.53
N SER A 436 -7.29 -4.37 16.15
CA SER A 436 -5.83 -4.27 15.98
C SER A 436 -5.10 -5.57 16.28
N LYS A 437 -5.53 -6.29 17.33
CA LYS A 437 -4.95 -7.57 17.76
C LYS A 437 -5.20 -8.71 16.78
N ASN A 438 -6.35 -8.73 16.12
CA ASN A 438 -6.84 -9.90 15.38
C ASN A 438 -6.78 -9.74 13.86
N VAL A 439 -6.81 -8.50 13.33
CA VAL A 439 -7.01 -8.21 11.90
C VAL A 439 -6.00 -8.91 11.00
N GLN A 440 -4.71 -8.87 11.31
CA GLN A 440 -3.68 -9.45 10.44
C GLN A 440 -3.85 -10.97 10.31
N ARG A 441 -4.03 -11.66 11.43
CA ARG A 441 -4.20 -13.11 11.46
C ARG A 441 -5.50 -13.55 10.78
N LEU A 442 -6.60 -12.83 11.03
CA LEU A 442 -7.89 -13.16 10.43
C LEU A 442 -7.95 -12.83 8.94
N ASN A 443 -7.29 -11.76 8.48
CA ASN A 443 -7.15 -11.49 7.05
C ASN A 443 -6.41 -12.62 6.34
N LYS A 444 -5.31 -13.13 6.94
CA LYS A 444 -4.56 -14.26 6.37
C LYS A 444 -5.41 -15.52 6.32
N TYR A 445 -6.13 -15.84 7.39
CA TYR A 445 -7.04 -16.99 7.45
C TYR A 445 -8.15 -16.90 6.40
N GLN A 446 -8.79 -15.72 6.28
CA GLN A 446 -9.79 -15.44 5.26
C GLN A 446 -9.24 -15.60 3.85
N GLU A 447 -8.08 -15.01 3.58
CA GLU A 447 -7.44 -15.06 2.27
C GLU A 447 -7.18 -16.50 1.83
N ASP A 448 -6.54 -17.30 2.68
CA ASP A 448 -6.20 -18.69 2.37
C ASP A 448 -7.46 -19.54 2.16
N THR A 449 -8.49 -19.35 3.00
CA THR A 449 -9.76 -20.09 2.88
C THR A 449 -10.52 -19.70 1.60
N PHE A 450 -10.57 -18.40 1.28
CA PHE A 450 -11.26 -17.94 0.07
C PHE A 450 -10.57 -18.41 -1.22
N ILE A 451 -9.24 -18.50 -1.21
CA ILE A 451 -8.50 -19.11 -2.32
C ILE A 451 -8.93 -20.58 -2.49
N ASN A 452 -9.05 -21.33 -1.40
CA ASN A 452 -9.50 -22.72 -1.44
C ASN A 452 -10.95 -22.87 -1.96
N TYR A 453 -11.85 -21.98 -1.54
CA TYR A 453 -13.22 -21.97 -2.05
C TYR A 453 -13.28 -21.62 -3.55
N ILE A 454 -12.55 -20.62 -3.98
CA ILE A 454 -12.54 -20.18 -5.39
C ILE A 454 -11.91 -21.25 -6.29
N SER A 455 -10.80 -21.85 -5.86
CA SER A 455 -10.15 -22.94 -6.61
C SER A 455 -10.93 -24.25 -6.59
N GLY A 456 -11.86 -24.40 -5.63
CA GLY A 456 -12.63 -25.62 -5.43
C GLY A 456 -11.87 -26.72 -4.69
N THR A 457 -10.72 -26.38 -4.08
CA THR A 457 -9.98 -27.27 -3.19
C THR A 457 -10.75 -27.57 -1.92
N GLU A 458 -11.60 -26.63 -1.50
CA GLU A 458 -12.54 -26.77 -0.40
C GLU A 458 -13.97 -26.48 -0.86
N SER A 459 -14.98 -27.18 -0.27
CA SER A 459 -16.38 -26.95 -0.59
C SER A 459 -16.93 -25.71 0.10
N LEU A 460 -17.69 -24.89 -0.65
CA LEU A 460 -18.46 -23.78 -0.09
C LEU A 460 -19.55 -24.21 0.90
N ASP A 461 -19.87 -25.49 0.97
CA ASP A 461 -20.77 -26.03 2.00
C ASP A 461 -20.18 -25.86 3.41
N ASN A 462 -18.85 -25.75 3.52
CA ASN A 462 -18.12 -25.51 4.77
C ASN A 462 -18.08 -24.03 5.18
N TYR A 463 -18.76 -23.13 4.44
CA TYR A 463 -18.69 -21.69 4.73
C TYR A 463 -19.17 -21.34 6.14
N ASP A 464 -20.21 -22.01 6.63
CA ASP A 464 -20.74 -21.75 7.97
C ASP A 464 -19.76 -22.23 9.07
N GLN A 465 -18.99 -23.30 8.79
CA GLN A 465 -17.89 -23.73 9.67
C GLN A 465 -16.76 -22.70 9.65
N PHE A 466 -16.34 -22.23 8.47
CA PHE A 466 -15.35 -21.14 8.36
C PHE A 466 -15.77 -19.91 9.19
N LEU A 467 -17.04 -19.49 9.07
CA LEU A 467 -17.52 -18.31 9.80
C LEU A 467 -17.51 -18.54 11.31
N ALA A 468 -17.90 -19.73 11.78
CA ALA A 468 -17.81 -20.08 13.21
C ALA A 468 -16.36 -20.07 13.72
N GLU A 469 -15.41 -20.59 12.95
CA GLU A 469 -13.99 -20.58 13.28
C GLU A 469 -13.40 -19.16 13.24
N TRP A 470 -13.79 -18.34 12.24
CA TRP A 470 -13.39 -16.93 12.14
C TRP A 470 -13.84 -16.15 13.39
N HIS A 471 -15.12 -16.34 13.82
CA HIS A 471 -15.63 -15.75 15.06
C HIS A 471 -14.85 -16.21 16.28
N ALA A 472 -14.64 -17.52 16.44
CA ALA A 472 -13.93 -18.10 17.56
C ALA A 472 -12.48 -17.64 17.68
N GLN A 473 -11.88 -17.30 16.54
CA GLN A 473 -10.52 -16.77 16.47
C GLN A 473 -10.44 -15.25 16.73
N GLY A 474 -11.50 -14.59 17.19
CA GLY A 474 -11.53 -13.16 17.56
C GLY A 474 -12.31 -12.27 16.60
N GLY A 475 -12.92 -12.83 15.56
CA GLY A 475 -13.81 -12.08 14.65
C GLY A 475 -15.04 -11.52 15.38
N ALA A 476 -15.61 -12.30 16.29
CA ALA A 476 -16.73 -11.84 17.13
C ALA A 476 -16.35 -10.61 17.99
N ASP A 477 -15.14 -10.59 18.56
CA ASP A 477 -14.63 -9.47 19.33
C ASP A 477 -14.43 -8.23 18.46
N MET A 478 -13.90 -8.43 17.22
CA MET A 478 -13.76 -7.35 16.24
C MET A 478 -15.10 -6.72 15.86
N VAL A 479 -16.12 -7.54 15.56
CA VAL A 479 -17.48 -7.07 15.21
C VAL A 479 -18.11 -6.35 16.40
N LYS A 480 -17.93 -6.87 17.62
CA LYS A 480 -18.41 -6.21 18.83
C LYS A 480 -17.76 -4.84 19.01
N ALA A 481 -16.43 -4.75 18.89
CA ALA A 481 -15.71 -3.48 19.03
C ALA A 481 -16.15 -2.45 17.98
N ALA A 482 -16.36 -2.89 16.72
CA ALA A 482 -16.89 -2.04 15.66
C ALA A 482 -18.26 -1.46 16.01
N ASN A 483 -19.18 -2.28 16.51
CA ASN A 483 -20.52 -1.85 16.88
C ASN A 483 -20.53 -0.98 18.15
N ASP A 484 -19.69 -1.30 19.16
CA ASP A 484 -19.55 -0.48 20.36
C ASP A 484 -19.05 0.95 20.05
N TRP A 485 -18.18 1.07 19.05
CA TRP A 485 -17.76 2.38 18.55
C TRP A 485 -18.85 3.05 17.73
N TYR A 486 -19.48 2.33 16.80
CA TYR A 486 -20.49 2.87 15.90
C TYR A 486 -21.71 3.41 16.64
N ALA A 487 -22.13 2.75 17.71
CA ALA A 487 -23.27 3.18 18.54
C ALA A 487 -23.02 4.49 19.32
N LYS A 488 -21.76 4.96 19.39
CA LYS A 488 -21.38 6.21 20.09
C LYS A 488 -21.15 7.39 19.12
N ARG A 489 -21.32 7.17 17.82
CA ARG A 489 -21.08 8.13 16.73
C ARG A 489 -22.32 9.05 16.41
#